data_244bec6df03ac65dfafb0a028f079812
#
_entry.id   244bec6df03ac65dfafb0a028f079812
#
_cell.length_a   1.000
_cell.length_b   1.000
_cell.length_c   1.000
_cell.angle_alpha   90.00
_cell.angle_beta   90.00
_cell.angle_gamma   90.00
#
_symmetry.space_group_name_H-M   'P 1'
#
loop_
_entity.id
_entity.type
_entity.pdbx_description
1 polymer ?
#
loop_
_entity_poly.entity_id
_entity_poly.type
_entity_poly.pdbx_seq_one_letter_code
_entity_poly.pdbx_strand_id
1 'polypeptide(L)'
;VDIEKQALRYINSLPEKDRRIVKQHLMRLEDPYTTPDVELLQNGHCRMHIAHTYTAFFDVVPGGVVNVLKVMTIEEAHKRYRRFGR
;
A
#
# COMPACT_ATOMS: atom_id res chain seq x y z
N VAL A 1 5.43 6.27 -9.04
CA VAL A 1 5.24 5.55 -7.77
C VAL A 1 6.57 4.98 -7.32
N ASP A 2 7.06 5.43 -6.18
CA ASP A 2 8.28 4.91 -5.57
C ASP A 2 7.91 3.87 -4.53
N ILE A 3 8.75 2.83 -4.38
CA ILE A 3 8.51 1.76 -3.43
C ILE A 3 9.74 1.62 -2.54
N GLU A 4 9.54 1.72 -1.22
CA GLU A 4 10.62 1.54 -0.25
C GLU A 4 11.22 0.12 -0.38
N LYS A 5 12.53 0.00 -0.10
CA LYS A 5 13.23 -1.28 -0.23
C LYS A 5 12.57 -2.42 0.53
N GLN A 6 12.14 -2.16 1.76
CA GLN A 6 11.49 -3.19 2.58
C GLN A 6 10.16 -3.64 1.97
N ALA A 7 9.39 -2.71 1.41
CA ALA A 7 8.14 -3.05 0.74
C ALA A 7 8.40 -3.87 -0.53
N LEU A 8 9.41 -3.47 -1.30
CA LEU A 8 9.78 -4.17 -2.52
C LEU A 8 10.27 -5.60 -2.22
N ARG A 9 11.05 -5.78 -1.16
CA ARG A 9 11.48 -7.12 -0.73
C ARG A 9 10.29 -8.00 -0.39
N TYR A 10 9.33 -7.46 0.34
CA TYR A 10 8.13 -8.20 0.70
C TYR A 10 7.37 -8.63 -0.56
N ILE A 11 7.14 -7.70 -1.49
CA ILE A 11 6.43 -7.99 -2.74
C ILE A 11 7.16 -9.08 -3.53
N ASN A 12 8.48 -8.98 -3.64
CA ASN A 12 9.26 -9.94 -4.40
C ASN A 12 9.33 -11.32 -3.73
N SER A 13 9.01 -11.42 -2.44
CA SER A 13 8.93 -12.70 -1.72
C SER A 13 7.61 -13.43 -1.94
N LEU A 14 6.61 -12.76 -2.52
CA LEU A 14 5.29 -13.35 -2.75
C LEU A 14 5.30 -14.32 -3.92
N PRO A 15 4.36 -15.29 -3.93
CA PRO A 15 4.14 -16.12 -5.13
C PRO A 15 3.90 -15.24 -6.35
N GLU A 16 4.28 -15.72 -7.51
CA GLU A 16 4.23 -14.93 -8.75
C GLU A 16 2.85 -14.31 -9.00
N LYS A 17 1.79 -15.05 -8.77
CA LYS A 17 0.43 -14.56 -8.97
C LYS A 17 0.13 -13.37 -8.08
N ASP A 18 0.44 -13.48 -6.79
CA ASP A 18 0.18 -12.42 -5.81
C ASP A 18 1.05 -11.21 -6.07
N ARG A 19 2.33 -11.44 -6.38
CA ARG A 19 3.26 -10.37 -6.74
C ARG A 19 2.75 -9.54 -7.91
N ARG A 20 2.23 -10.20 -8.94
CA ARG A 20 1.68 -9.53 -10.11
C ARG A 20 0.46 -8.67 -9.73
N ILE A 21 -0.45 -9.23 -8.94
CA ILE A 21 -1.65 -8.52 -8.50
C ILE A 21 -1.28 -7.29 -7.68
N VAL A 22 -0.37 -7.44 -6.73
CA VAL A 22 0.08 -6.32 -5.88
C VAL A 22 0.70 -5.22 -6.73
N LYS A 23 1.60 -5.57 -7.64
CA LYS A 23 2.25 -4.58 -8.51
C LYS A 23 1.25 -3.84 -9.40
N GLN A 24 0.27 -4.55 -9.96
CA GLN A 24 -0.78 -3.92 -10.77
C GLN A 24 -1.59 -2.90 -9.98
N HIS A 25 -1.95 -3.23 -8.74
CA HIS A 25 -2.69 -2.30 -7.89
C HIS A 25 -1.86 -1.08 -7.52
N LEU A 26 -0.58 -1.28 -7.21
CA LEU A 26 0.30 -0.17 -6.87
C LEU A 26 0.49 0.79 -8.04
N MET A 27 0.51 0.29 -9.26
CA MET A 27 0.62 1.16 -10.45
C MET A 27 -0.58 2.09 -10.62
N ARG A 28 -1.74 1.74 -10.08
CA ARG A 28 -2.91 2.62 -10.12
C ARG A 28 -2.72 3.86 -9.26
N LEU A 29 -1.75 3.85 -8.35
CA LEU A 29 -1.44 4.99 -7.48
C LEU A 29 -0.75 6.13 -8.23
N GLU A 30 -0.51 6.01 -9.53
CA GLU A 30 -0.12 7.16 -10.35
C GLU A 30 -1.18 8.26 -10.27
N ASP A 31 -2.44 7.88 -10.02
CA ASP A 31 -3.53 8.80 -9.73
C ASP A 31 -4.20 8.37 -8.42
N PRO A 32 -3.61 8.74 -7.26
CA PRO A 32 -4.09 8.26 -5.97
C PRO A 32 -5.47 8.78 -5.58
N TYR A 33 -5.90 9.90 -6.15
CA TYR A 33 -7.18 10.50 -5.79
C TYR A 33 -8.38 9.85 -6.47
N THR A 34 -8.15 9.13 -7.57
CA THR A 34 -9.20 8.40 -8.29
C THR A 34 -9.11 6.90 -8.12
N THR A 35 -8.08 6.40 -7.43
CA THR A 35 -7.90 4.98 -7.17
C THR A 35 -8.90 4.53 -6.11
N PRO A 36 -9.70 3.47 -6.37
CA PRO A 36 -10.63 2.96 -5.36
C PRO A 36 -9.89 2.31 -4.19
N ASP A 37 -10.59 2.18 -3.07
CA ASP A 37 -10.09 1.54 -1.85
C ASP A 37 -8.92 2.25 -1.16
N VAL A 38 -8.68 3.52 -1.50
CA VAL A 38 -7.70 4.35 -0.80
C VAL A 38 -8.37 5.04 0.38
N GLU A 39 -7.73 4.98 1.53
CA GLU A 39 -8.22 5.59 2.76
C GLU A 39 -7.13 6.47 3.36
N LEU A 40 -7.48 7.71 3.70
CA LEU A 40 -6.58 8.61 4.42
C LEU A 40 -6.69 8.32 5.92
N LEU A 41 -5.55 8.06 6.55
CA LEU A 41 -5.47 7.77 7.98
C LEU A 41 -5.24 9.05 8.78
N GLN A 42 -5.51 9.00 10.10
CA GLN A 42 -5.40 10.17 10.98
C GLN A 42 -3.98 10.74 11.06
N ASN A 43 -2.97 9.91 10.88
CA ASN A 43 -1.57 10.34 10.91
C ASN A 43 -1.06 10.94 9.60
N GLY A 44 -1.93 11.13 8.61
CA GLY A 44 -1.55 11.69 7.31
C GLY A 44 -1.09 10.67 6.28
N HIS A 45 -0.89 9.43 6.69
CA HIS A 45 -0.57 8.36 5.75
C HIS A 45 -1.83 7.85 5.06
N CYS A 46 -1.65 7.18 3.93
CA CYS A 46 -2.74 6.55 3.20
C CYS A 46 -2.61 5.04 3.24
N ARG A 47 -3.74 4.38 3.08
CA ARG A 47 -3.83 2.93 3.05
C ARG A 47 -4.68 2.49 1.86
N MET A 48 -4.27 1.42 1.20
CA MET A 48 -5.04 0.79 0.13
C MET A 48 -5.10 -0.71 0.34
N HIS A 49 -6.31 -1.28 0.29
CA HIS A 49 -6.49 -2.73 0.31
C HIS A 49 -6.29 -3.30 -1.10
N ILE A 50 -5.62 -4.43 -1.20
CA ILE A 50 -5.30 -5.08 -2.46
C ILE A 50 -5.85 -6.50 -2.44
N ALA A 51 -6.78 -6.79 -3.37
CA ALA A 51 -7.33 -8.15 -3.58
C ALA A 51 -7.91 -8.79 -2.31
N HIS A 52 -8.39 -8.00 -1.36
CA HIS A 52 -8.92 -8.46 -0.07
C HIS A 52 -7.93 -9.29 0.76
N THR A 53 -6.65 -9.26 0.41
CA THR A 53 -5.60 -10.04 1.08
C THR A 53 -4.49 -9.15 1.62
N TYR A 54 -4.11 -8.12 0.90
CA TYR A 54 -2.96 -7.28 1.23
C TYR A 54 -3.38 -5.85 1.53
N THR A 55 -2.51 -5.14 2.27
CA THR A 55 -2.65 -3.71 2.53
C THR A 55 -1.34 -3.03 2.18
N ALA A 56 -1.43 -1.93 1.45
CA ALA A 56 -0.28 -1.05 1.18
C ALA A 56 -0.46 0.25 1.95
N PHE A 57 0.60 0.67 2.65
CA PHE A 57 0.67 1.98 3.30
C PHE A 57 1.56 2.88 2.45
N PHE A 58 1.11 4.07 2.16
CA PHE A 58 1.85 4.98 1.30
C PHE A 58 1.61 6.44 1.68
N ASP A 59 2.51 7.30 1.23
CA ASP A 59 2.38 8.76 1.33
C ASP A 59 2.28 9.36 -0.06
N VAL A 60 1.54 10.45 -0.16
CA VAL A 60 1.55 11.30 -1.35
C VAL A 60 2.35 12.55 -0.98
N VAL A 61 3.54 12.69 -1.59
CA VAL A 61 4.40 13.83 -1.32
C VAL A 61 4.08 14.98 -2.28
N PRO A 62 4.50 16.22 -1.96
CA PRO A 62 4.29 17.36 -2.86
C PRO A 62 4.78 17.07 -4.28
N GLY A 63 3.98 17.46 -5.27
CA GLY A 63 4.24 17.12 -6.66
C GLY A 63 3.50 15.89 -7.15
N GLY A 64 2.73 15.22 -6.27
CA GLY A 64 1.92 14.06 -6.65
C GLY A 64 2.65 12.73 -6.70
N VAL A 65 3.88 12.69 -6.20
CA VAL A 65 4.65 11.43 -6.17
C VAL A 65 4.15 10.57 -5.00
N VAL A 66 3.83 9.31 -5.29
CA VAL A 66 3.41 8.34 -4.28
C VAL A 66 4.61 7.52 -3.85
N ASN A 67 4.83 7.44 -2.54
CA ASN A 67 5.89 6.64 -1.95
C ASN A 67 5.27 5.52 -1.12
N VAL A 68 5.41 4.28 -1.60
CA VAL A 68 4.89 3.09 -0.90
C VAL A 68 5.85 2.70 0.20
N LEU A 69 5.37 2.78 1.45
CA LEU A 69 6.19 2.57 2.64
C LEU A 69 6.24 1.11 3.07
N LYS A 70 5.10 0.45 3.10
CA LYS A 70 4.97 -0.93 3.55
C LYS A 70 3.86 -1.64 2.81
N VAL A 71 4.05 -2.95 2.60
CA VAL A 71 3.01 -3.85 2.11
C VAL A 71 2.98 -5.05 3.05
N MET A 72 1.80 -5.49 3.42
CA MET A 72 1.63 -6.65 4.30
C MET A 72 0.24 -7.25 4.09
N THR A 73 -0.04 -8.39 4.70
CA THR A 73 -1.39 -8.94 4.68
C THR A 73 -2.33 -8.05 5.50
N ILE A 74 -3.62 -8.08 5.19
CA ILE A 74 -4.62 -7.35 5.96
C ILE A 74 -4.61 -7.81 7.42
N GLU A 75 -4.46 -9.10 7.64
CA GLU A 75 -4.38 -9.66 9.00
C GLU A 75 -3.19 -9.09 9.78
N GLU A 76 -2.01 -9.05 9.15
CA GLU A 76 -0.81 -8.48 9.76
C GLU A 76 -0.99 -6.99 10.04
N ALA A 77 -1.60 -6.26 9.12
CA ALA A 77 -1.88 -4.84 9.29
C ALA A 77 -2.80 -4.60 10.49
N HIS A 78 -3.82 -5.43 10.68
CA HIS A 78 -4.72 -5.32 11.83
C HIS A 78 -4.00 -5.59 13.16
N LYS A 79 -3.07 -6.54 13.18
CA LYS A 79 -2.30 -6.83 14.40
C LYS A 79 -1.37 -5.69 14.77
N ARG A 80 -0.61 -5.15 13.79
CA ARG A 80 0.40 -4.12 14.04
C ARG A 80 -0.18 -2.73 14.15
N TYR A 81 -1.19 -2.44 13.37
CA TYR A 81 -1.67 -1.08 13.15
C TYR A 81 -3.16 -0.91 13.37
N ARG A 82 -3.78 -1.76 14.19
CA ARG A 82 -5.22 -1.64 14.42
C ARG A 82 -5.62 -0.31 15.03
N ARG A 83 -4.67 0.39 15.69
CA ARG A 83 -4.87 1.77 16.19
C ARG A 83 -4.31 2.82 15.24
N PHE A 84 -3.71 2.39 14.14
CA PHE A 84 -3.10 3.27 13.17
C PHE A 84 -4.20 3.99 12.41
N GLY A 85 -4.20 5.31 12.44
CA GLY A 85 -5.22 6.08 11.75
C GLY A 85 -6.54 6.25 12.52
N ARG A 86 -6.57 5.89 13.77
CA ARG A 86 -7.72 6.12 14.63
C ARG A 86 -7.54 7.34 15.52
#